data_6041b8c2eb5be875df51b0bef7219e77
#
_entry.id   6041b8c2eb5be875df51b0bef7219e77
#
_cell.length_a   1.000
_cell.length_b   1.000
_cell.length_c   1.000
_cell.angle_alpha   90.00
_cell.angle_beta   90.00
_cell.angle_gamma   90.00
#
_symmetry.space_group_name_H-M   'P 1'
#
loop_
_entity.id
_entity.type
_entity.pdbx_description
1 polymer ?
#
loop_
_entity_poly.entity_id
_entity_poly.type
_entity_poly.pdbx_seq_one_letter_code
_entity_poly.pdbx_strand_id
1 'polypeptide(L)'
;MTEINNSASTAYNFSGSGEILTATSNTLPINFNNSNGLSLTKTANPTTFIAGEIITYTIQITNTSNNYLNGVRIIDNIGGGNLAYVIGSAKLTIGSNTYAVTPVATTPLTFTLQQLPVGGTMTLTYKSQVIFNLPSSVQLITNNVEGIGYTATSTVRGFANCTIEKKTDVEFSITKSANVTNVSPNETFNYYLTLTNGTNTPVTISNITDNLPSNFNLVSVSLKIADGPNNQLNSSDYTLSGTNFLTIPSFSGPIITVPAQSSTVVTLTGYFN
;
A
#
# COMPACT_ATOMS: atom_id res chain seq x y z
N MET A 1 18.51 4.27 15.17
CA MET A 1 19.09 4.93 16.34
C MET A 1 18.08 4.86 17.46
N THR A 2 18.39 4.24 18.56
CA THR A 2 17.52 4.24 19.76
C THR A 2 18.10 5.29 20.71
N GLU A 3 17.32 6.33 20.98
CA GLU A 3 17.68 7.35 21.95
C GLU A 3 17.36 6.79 23.35
N ILE A 4 18.37 6.74 24.22
CA ILE A 4 18.21 6.35 25.62
C ILE A 4 18.35 7.61 26.44
N ASN A 5 17.27 8.01 27.09
CA ASN A 5 17.23 9.17 27.96
C ASN A 5 17.54 8.76 29.40
N ASN A 6 18.55 9.38 30.01
CA ASN A 6 18.92 9.14 31.39
C ASN A 6 18.90 10.46 32.18
N SER A 7 18.25 10.44 33.34
CA SER A 7 18.23 11.53 34.31
C SER A 7 18.40 10.98 35.73
N ALA A 8 18.95 11.77 36.60
CA ALA A 8 19.09 11.44 38.01
C ALA A 8 18.29 12.41 38.88
N SER A 9 17.76 11.96 40.00
CA SER A 9 17.11 12.81 40.97
C SER A 9 17.65 12.52 42.37
N THR A 10 17.68 13.52 43.23
CA THR A 10 17.99 13.38 44.62
C THR A 10 16.95 14.09 45.48
N ALA A 11 16.66 13.50 46.63
CA ALA A 11 15.91 14.16 47.67
C ALA A 11 16.86 14.72 48.74
N TYR A 12 16.65 15.93 49.17
CA TYR A 12 17.46 16.60 50.19
C TYR A 12 16.59 17.44 51.12
N ASN A 13 17.09 17.70 52.33
CA ASN A 13 16.47 18.65 53.22
C ASN A 13 17.51 19.61 53.79
N PHE A 14 17.08 20.81 54.10
CA PHE A 14 17.91 21.74 54.86
C PHE A 14 17.80 21.37 56.34
N SER A 15 18.97 21.36 57.03
CA SER A 15 19.03 21.02 58.45
C SER A 15 18.07 21.89 59.24
N GLY A 16 17.07 21.27 59.88
CA GLY A 16 16.08 21.92 60.74
C GLY A 16 14.76 22.31 60.06
N SER A 17 14.55 22.11 58.74
CA SER A 17 13.30 22.47 58.09
C SER A 17 12.23 21.37 58.10
N GLY A 18 12.62 20.12 58.21
CA GLY A 18 11.70 18.97 58.10
C GLY A 18 11.10 18.79 56.71
N GLU A 19 11.36 19.68 55.78
CA GLU A 19 10.86 19.64 54.41
C GLU A 19 11.81 18.87 53.49
N ILE A 20 11.28 17.91 52.73
CA ILE A 20 12.05 17.15 51.74
C ILE A 20 11.87 17.83 50.38
N LEU A 21 12.97 18.31 49.83
CA LEU A 21 13.03 18.89 48.49
C LEU A 21 13.63 17.88 47.51
N THR A 22 13.27 17.96 46.27
CA THR A 22 13.84 17.13 45.20
C THR A 22 14.55 18.00 44.18
N ALA A 23 15.71 17.55 43.74
CA ALA A 23 16.44 18.13 42.62
C ALA A 23 16.59 17.04 41.55
N THR A 24 16.28 17.40 40.32
CA THR A 24 16.41 16.47 39.17
C THR A 24 17.44 17.06 38.20
N SER A 25 18.36 16.21 37.73
CA SER A 25 19.32 16.60 36.70
C SER A 25 18.62 16.89 35.36
N ASN A 26 19.34 17.55 34.45
CA ASN A 26 18.97 17.50 33.03
C ASN A 26 18.95 16.06 32.51
N THR A 27 18.16 15.80 31.52
CA THR A 27 18.15 14.55 30.76
C THR A 27 19.28 14.57 29.75
N LEU A 28 20.14 13.55 29.77
CA LEU A 28 21.19 13.36 28.77
C LEU A 28 20.72 12.31 27.78
N PRO A 29 20.45 12.67 26.52
CA PRO A 29 20.17 11.71 25.46
C PRO A 29 21.48 11.03 25.04
N ILE A 30 21.52 9.71 25.17
CA ILE A 30 22.61 8.88 24.63
C ILE A 30 22.07 8.18 23.40
N ASN A 31 22.63 8.51 22.24
CA ASN A 31 22.32 7.79 21.00
C ASN A 31 23.03 6.43 21.03
N PHE A 32 22.28 5.40 21.31
CA PHE A 32 22.75 4.03 21.17
C PHE A 32 22.72 3.64 19.70
N ASN A 33 23.86 3.75 19.04
CA ASN A 33 24.06 3.19 17.72
C ASN A 33 24.21 1.68 17.86
N ASN A 34 23.10 0.98 17.92
CA ASN A 34 23.10 -0.47 17.78
C ASN A 34 23.33 -0.79 16.29
N SER A 35 24.55 -0.56 15.82
CA SER A 35 24.99 -1.03 14.52
C SER A 35 25.21 -2.54 14.64
N ASN A 36 24.11 -3.29 14.65
CA ASN A 36 24.12 -4.74 14.73
C ASN A 36 24.71 -5.39 13.46
N GLY A 37 25.47 -4.62 12.67
CA GLY A 37 26.20 -5.09 11.50
C GLY A 37 25.35 -5.26 10.24
N LEU A 38 24.05 -5.04 10.30
CA LEU A 38 23.15 -4.97 9.16
C LEU A 38 22.26 -3.72 9.29
N SER A 39 22.37 -2.81 8.35
CA SER A 39 21.51 -1.62 8.28
C SER A 39 20.36 -1.86 7.32
N LEU A 40 19.14 -1.53 7.75
CA LEU A 40 17.94 -1.57 6.92
C LEU A 40 17.32 -0.19 6.87
N THR A 41 16.78 0.16 5.69
CA THR A 41 15.79 1.22 5.55
C THR A 41 14.58 0.66 4.83
N LYS A 42 13.40 1.17 5.15
CA LYS A 42 12.15 0.74 4.52
C LYS A 42 11.31 1.94 4.14
N THR A 43 10.81 1.94 2.92
CA THR A 43 9.92 2.98 2.39
C THR A 43 8.71 2.36 1.71
N ALA A 44 7.65 3.15 1.58
CA ALA A 44 6.42 2.79 0.88
C ALA A 44 6.07 3.84 -0.17
N ASN A 45 5.48 3.40 -1.27
CA ASN A 45 4.93 4.27 -2.31
C ASN A 45 3.65 3.65 -2.86
N PRO A 46 2.50 4.37 -2.75
CA PRO A 46 2.29 5.64 -2.05
C PRO A 46 2.47 5.53 -0.53
N THR A 47 2.61 6.69 0.14
CA THR A 47 2.69 6.80 1.61
C THR A 47 1.32 6.94 2.28
N THR A 48 0.28 7.03 1.47
CA THR A 48 -1.12 7.05 1.90
C THR A 48 -1.86 5.89 1.25
N PHE A 49 -3.00 5.47 1.82
CA PHE A 49 -3.77 4.34 1.30
C PHE A 49 -5.28 4.55 1.36
N ILE A 50 -5.98 3.84 0.48
CA ILE A 50 -7.39 3.42 0.60
C ILE A 50 -7.46 1.89 0.56
N ALA A 51 -8.60 1.32 0.93
CA ALA A 51 -8.81 -0.12 0.81
C ALA A 51 -8.66 -0.57 -0.66
N GLY A 52 -8.01 -1.71 -0.88
CA GLY A 52 -7.72 -2.26 -2.20
C GLY A 52 -6.51 -1.64 -2.93
N GLU A 53 -5.92 -0.57 -2.42
CA GLU A 53 -4.78 0.09 -3.08
C GLU A 53 -3.51 -0.75 -3.01
N ILE A 54 -2.71 -0.70 -4.08
CA ILE A 54 -1.43 -1.38 -4.17
C ILE A 54 -0.32 -0.45 -3.65
N ILE A 55 0.39 -0.92 -2.65
CA ILE A 55 1.55 -0.22 -2.07
C ILE A 55 2.83 -0.95 -2.48
N THR A 56 3.79 -0.22 -3.02
CA THR A 56 5.14 -0.74 -3.31
C THR A 56 6.05 -0.45 -2.12
N TYR A 57 6.60 -1.49 -1.52
CA TYR A 57 7.60 -1.41 -0.46
C TYR A 57 8.99 -1.56 -1.03
N THR A 58 9.92 -0.76 -0.54
CA THR A 58 11.35 -0.83 -0.86
C THR A 58 12.14 -0.97 0.43
N ILE A 59 12.96 -2.02 0.51
CA ILE A 59 13.87 -2.27 1.63
C ILE A 59 15.29 -2.18 1.08
N GLN A 60 16.05 -1.20 1.55
CA GLN A 60 17.48 -1.14 1.28
C GLN A 60 18.22 -1.86 2.41
N ILE A 61 19.17 -2.71 2.05
CA ILE A 61 19.90 -3.59 2.94
C ILE A 61 21.39 -3.30 2.76
N THR A 62 22.09 -2.95 3.84
CA THR A 62 23.52 -2.64 3.79
C THR A 62 24.25 -3.46 4.84
N ASN A 63 25.31 -4.17 4.45
CA ASN A 63 26.20 -4.82 5.39
C ASN A 63 27.15 -3.79 6.00
N THR A 64 26.89 -3.41 7.24
CA THR A 64 27.70 -2.47 8.01
C THR A 64 28.65 -3.19 8.99
N SER A 65 28.68 -4.52 8.96
CA SER A 65 29.63 -5.32 9.75
C SER A 65 31.01 -5.35 9.08
N ASN A 66 32.01 -5.78 9.84
CA ASN A 66 33.37 -6.03 9.34
C ASN A 66 33.52 -7.43 8.73
N ASN A 67 32.42 -8.17 8.58
CA ASN A 67 32.43 -9.54 8.09
C ASN A 67 31.62 -9.68 6.82
N TYR A 68 32.06 -10.59 5.95
CA TYR A 68 31.27 -11.04 4.81
C TYR A 68 30.01 -11.80 5.31
N LEU A 69 28.85 -11.50 4.76
CA LEU A 69 27.62 -12.24 5.04
C LEU A 69 27.40 -13.32 3.99
N ASN A 70 27.34 -14.58 4.43
CA ASN A 70 27.11 -15.75 3.59
C ASN A 70 25.67 -15.84 3.04
N GLY A 71 24.78 -15.01 3.56
CA GLY A 71 23.40 -14.85 3.15
C GLY A 71 22.67 -13.87 4.05
N VAL A 72 21.55 -13.34 3.57
CA VAL A 72 20.68 -12.45 4.32
C VAL A 72 19.26 -12.99 4.29
N ARG A 73 18.63 -13.09 5.44
CA ARG A 73 17.20 -13.41 5.57
C ARG A 73 16.44 -12.14 5.93
N ILE A 74 15.40 -11.83 5.18
CA ILE A 74 14.47 -10.73 5.46
C ILE A 74 13.15 -11.32 5.92
N ILE A 75 12.67 -10.87 7.07
CA ILE A 75 11.40 -11.26 7.68
C ILE A 75 10.56 -9.99 7.81
N ASP A 76 9.49 -9.92 7.06
CA ASP A 76 8.64 -8.74 6.94
C ASP A 76 7.23 -9.05 7.44
N ASN A 77 6.83 -8.38 8.51
CA ASN A 77 5.49 -8.54 9.07
C ASN A 77 4.54 -7.53 8.41
N ILE A 78 4.15 -7.84 7.17
CA ILE A 78 3.36 -6.93 6.32
C ILE A 78 2.07 -6.49 7.01
N GLY A 79 2.09 -5.26 7.58
CA GLY A 79 0.94 -4.51 8.06
C GLY A 79 0.01 -5.20 9.05
N GLY A 80 0.49 -6.23 9.78
CA GLY A 80 -0.28 -6.87 10.84
C GLY A 80 -1.63 -7.47 10.39
N GLY A 81 -1.70 -7.96 9.12
CA GLY A 81 -2.93 -8.52 8.55
C GLY A 81 -3.76 -7.52 7.73
N ASN A 82 -3.38 -6.25 7.69
CA ASN A 82 -4.05 -5.20 6.89
C ASN A 82 -3.57 -5.13 5.43
N LEU A 83 -2.53 -5.89 5.12
CA LEU A 83 -1.91 -5.97 3.79
C LEU A 83 -1.79 -7.43 3.34
N ALA A 84 -2.00 -7.65 2.05
CA ALA A 84 -1.79 -8.94 1.40
C ALA A 84 -0.63 -8.83 0.39
N TYR A 85 0.32 -9.76 0.42
CA TYR A 85 1.41 -9.79 -0.56
C TYR A 85 0.87 -10.06 -1.98
N VAL A 86 1.31 -9.26 -2.95
CA VAL A 86 1.02 -9.49 -4.38
C VAL A 86 2.03 -10.51 -4.93
N ILE A 87 1.55 -11.70 -5.20
CA ILE A 87 2.39 -12.83 -5.67
C ILE A 87 3.15 -12.45 -6.95
N GLY A 88 4.44 -12.82 -6.99
CA GLY A 88 5.30 -12.56 -8.16
C GLY A 88 5.80 -11.12 -8.28
N SER A 89 5.45 -10.23 -7.35
CA SER A 89 5.84 -8.81 -7.42
C SER A 89 7.25 -8.51 -6.90
N ALA A 90 7.87 -9.44 -6.17
CA ALA A 90 9.14 -9.18 -5.51
C ALA A 90 10.33 -9.21 -6.47
N LYS A 91 11.22 -8.23 -6.31
CA LYS A 91 12.45 -8.05 -7.09
C LYS A 91 13.61 -7.72 -6.15
N LEU A 92 14.78 -8.27 -6.44
CA LEU A 92 16.05 -7.97 -5.78
C LEU A 92 16.98 -7.26 -6.75
N THR A 93 17.47 -6.10 -6.39
CA THR A 93 18.45 -5.33 -7.16
C THR A 93 19.79 -5.33 -6.44
N ILE A 94 20.87 -5.67 -7.19
CA ILE A 94 22.26 -5.67 -6.71
C ILE A 94 23.10 -4.98 -7.78
N GLY A 95 23.70 -3.85 -7.42
CA GLY A 95 24.34 -2.99 -8.40
C GLY A 95 23.32 -2.53 -9.45
N SER A 96 23.61 -2.82 -10.73
CA SER A 96 22.72 -2.51 -11.87
C SER A 96 21.76 -3.65 -12.24
N ASN A 97 21.87 -4.82 -11.63
CA ASN A 97 21.10 -6.00 -12.01
C ASN A 97 19.89 -6.19 -11.12
N THR A 98 18.74 -6.50 -11.73
CA THR A 98 17.49 -6.77 -11.04
C THR A 98 16.98 -8.17 -11.38
N TYR A 99 16.63 -8.94 -10.36
CA TYR A 99 16.18 -10.32 -10.45
C TYR A 99 14.79 -10.46 -9.80
N ALA A 100 13.93 -11.28 -10.39
CA ALA A 100 12.72 -11.73 -9.72
C ALA A 100 13.10 -12.65 -8.55
N VAL A 101 12.46 -12.47 -7.40
CA VAL A 101 12.67 -13.31 -6.22
C VAL A 101 11.32 -13.79 -5.68
N THR A 102 11.33 -15.01 -5.13
CA THR A 102 10.12 -15.60 -4.53
C THR A 102 10.33 -15.70 -3.03
N PRO A 103 9.36 -15.28 -2.20
CA PRO A 103 9.44 -15.47 -0.76
C PRO A 103 9.37 -16.97 -0.43
N VAL A 104 10.08 -17.38 0.61
CA VAL A 104 10.04 -18.74 1.17
C VAL A 104 8.84 -18.95 2.10
N ALA A 105 8.24 -17.86 2.57
CA ALA A 105 6.99 -17.84 3.33
C ALA A 105 6.28 -16.50 3.09
N THR A 106 4.96 -16.49 3.20
CA THR A 106 4.13 -15.29 3.02
C THR A 106 3.53 -14.74 4.32
N THR A 107 3.64 -15.49 5.43
CA THR A 107 3.14 -15.09 6.75
C THR A 107 4.08 -15.60 7.84
N PRO A 108 5.02 -14.76 8.36
CA PRO A 108 5.42 -13.45 7.82
C PRO A 108 6.10 -13.58 6.45
N LEU A 109 6.06 -12.52 5.66
CA LEU A 109 6.69 -12.50 4.34
C LEU A 109 8.21 -12.66 4.52
N THR A 110 8.77 -13.77 4.04
CA THR A 110 10.15 -14.13 4.31
C THR A 110 10.91 -14.37 3.01
N PHE A 111 12.06 -13.71 2.87
CA PHE A 111 12.97 -13.90 1.75
C PHE A 111 14.32 -14.42 2.26
N THR A 112 14.90 -15.36 1.51
CA THR A 112 16.31 -15.74 1.67
C THR A 112 17.07 -15.16 0.48
N LEU A 113 17.97 -14.23 0.80
CA LEU A 113 18.74 -13.48 -0.17
C LEU A 113 20.19 -14.02 -0.21
N GLN A 114 20.90 -13.65 -1.26
CA GLN A 114 22.26 -14.09 -1.47
C GLN A 114 23.28 -13.40 -0.52
N GLN A 115 24.51 -13.70 -0.73
CA GLN A 115 25.68 -13.19 -0.01
C GLN A 115 25.80 -11.68 -0.13
N LEU A 116 26.35 -11.03 0.91
CA LEU A 116 26.54 -9.59 0.92
C LEU A 116 27.93 -9.23 1.49
N PRO A 117 28.85 -8.71 0.66
CA PRO A 117 30.18 -8.33 1.10
C PRO A 117 30.15 -7.17 2.09
N VAL A 118 31.24 -6.94 2.78
CA VAL A 118 31.43 -5.77 3.67
C VAL A 118 31.18 -4.48 2.89
N GLY A 119 30.34 -3.61 3.41
CA GLY A 119 29.92 -2.38 2.75
C GLY A 119 28.98 -2.58 1.55
N GLY A 120 28.70 -3.83 1.18
CA GLY A 120 27.78 -4.15 0.08
C GLY A 120 26.34 -3.74 0.37
N THR A 121 25.59 -3.45 -0.70
CA THR A 121 24.18 -3.06 -0.65
C THR A 121 23.34 -3.90 -1.58
N MET A 122 22.09 -4.15 -1.21
CA MET A 122 21.06 -4.70 -2.07
C MET A 122 19.71 -4.05 -1.78
N THR A 123 18.82 -4.03 -2.75
CA THR A 123 17.47 -3.46 -2.62
C THR A 123 16.43 -4.51 -2.95
N LEU A 124 15.56 -4.80 -1.99
CA LEU A 124 14.39 -5.66 -2.17
C LEU A 124 13.15 -4.79 -2.36
N THR A 125 12.43 -4.98 -3.45
CA THR A 125 11.13 -4.34 -3.69
C THR A 125 10.04 -5.39 -3.80
N TYR A 126 8.85 -5.10 -3.30
CA TYR A 126 7.67 -5.95 -3.47
C TYR A 126 6.40 -5.10 -3.38
N LYS A 127 5.28 -5.64 -3.85
CA LYS A 127 3.97 -5.01 -3.74
C LYS A 127 3.10 -5.73 -2.73
N SER A 128 2.31 -4.96 -2.01
CA SER A 128 1.24 -5.46 -1.15
C SER A 128 -0.04 -4.69 -1.43
N GLN A 129 -1.17 -5.36 -1.34
CA GLN A 129 -2.48 -4.75 -1.48
C GLN A 129 -3.09 -4.53 -0.10
N VAL A 130 -3.63 -3.34 0.14
CA VAL A 130 -4.45 -3.07 1.32
C VAL A 130 -5.72 -3.93 1.22
N ILE A 131 -6.07 -4.63 2.30
CA ILE A 131 -7.27 -5.48 2.27
C ILE A 131 -8.53 -4.64 2.05
N PHE A 132 -9.50 -5.20 1.31
CA PHE A 132 -10.74 -4.48 0.98
C PHE A 132 -11.65 -4.27 2.19
N ASN A 133 -11.70 -5.26 3.09
CA ASN A 133 -12.51 -5.20 4.31
C ASN A 133 -11.73 -4.60 5.49
N LEU A 134 -10.97 -3.54 5.22
CA LEU A 134 -10.20 -2.87 6.25
C LEU A 134 -11.14 -2.21 7.27
N PRO A 135 -10.98 -2.47 8.58
CA PRO A 135 -11.78 -1.78 9.61
C PRO A 135 -11.67 -0.27 9.50
N SER A 136 -12.78 0.44 9.62
CA SER A 136 -12.81 1.91 9.52
C SER A 136 -11.93 2.61 10.56
N SER A 137 -11.67 1.96 11.69
CA SER A 137 -10.77 2.44 12.76
C SER A 137 -9.30 2.44 12.39
N VAL A 138 -8.88 1.70 11.34
CA VAL A 138 -7.48 1.66 10.91
C VAL A 138 -7.14 2.94 10.16
N GLN A 139 -6.40 3.83 10.81
CA GLN A 139 -5.92 5.09 10.23
C GLN A 139 -4.46 5.00 9.78
N LEU A 140 -3.69 4.10 10.37
CA LEU A 140 -2.28 3.89 10.10
C LEU A 140 -2.00 2.40 9.90
N ILE A 141 -1.15 2.06 8.95
CA ILE A 141 -0.62 0.71 8.77
C ILE A 141 0.90 0.78 8.88
N THR A 142 1.46 0.21 9.93
CA THR A 142 2.90 0.11 10.12
C THR A 142 3.39 -1.25 9.65
N ASN A 143 4.38 -1.23 8.77
CA ASN A 143 5.01 -2.41 8.23
C ASN A 143 6.44 -2.53 8.74
N ASN A 144 6.71 -3.55 9.58
CA ASN A 144 7.98 -3.78 10.27
C ASN A 144 8.77 -4.87 9.53
N VAL A 145 10.09 -4.68 9.44
CA VAL A 145 11.00 -5.65 8.84
C VAL A 145 12.20 -5.92 9.76
N GLU A 146 12.60 -7.18 9.85
CA GLU A 146 13.84 -7.65 10.42
C GLU A 146 14.72 -8.26 9.34
N GLY A 147 16.00 -7.91 9.34
CA GLY A 147 17.03 -8.55 8.55
C GLY A 147 18.00 -9.34 9.45
N ILE A 148 18.37 -10.53 9.00
CA ILE A 148 19.33 -11.39 9.66
C ILE A 148 20.43 -11.71 8.64
N GLY A 149 21.64 -11.23 8.89
CA GLY A 149 22.84 -11.57 8.11
C GLY A 149 23.62 -12.69 8.81
N TYR A 150 24.05 -13.68 8.05
CA TYR A 150 24.79 -14.85 8.55
C TYR A 150 26.28 -14.69 8.24
N THR A 151 27.13 -14.64 9.26
CA THR A 151 28.59 -14.77 9.10
C THR A 151 29.01 -16.25 9.19
N ALA A 152 30.29 -16.53 9.13
CA ALA A 152 30.79 -17.91 9.31
C ALA A 152 30.51 -18.46 10.73
N THR A 153 30.44 -17.60 11.76
CA THR A 153 30.39 -18.01 13.16
C THR A 153 29.27 -17.36 13.97
N SER A 154 28.58 -16.38 13.41
CA SER A 154 27.57 -15.57 14.12
C SER A 154 26.51 -15.01 13.18
N THR A 155 25.56 -14.27 13.75
CA THR A 155 24.55 -13.53 12.99
C THR A 155 24.62 -12.06 13.37
N VAL A 156 24.28 -11.20 12.41
CA VAL A 156 24.05 -9.78 12.60
C VAL A 156 22.59 -9.47 12.27
N ARG A 157 22.01 -8.45 12.91
CA ARG A 157 20.61 -8.10 12.72
C ARG A 157 20.45 -6.63 12.38
N GLY A 158 19.35 -6.31 11.69
CA GLY A 158 18.91 -4.95 11.42
C GLY A 158 17.39 -4.90 11.44
N PHE A 159 16.84 -3.72 11.73
CA PHE A 159 15.40 -3.50 11.78
C PHE A 159 15.07 -2.20 11.09
N ALA A 160 13.91 -2.17 10.44
CA ALA A 160 13.32 -0.96 9.90
C ALA A 160 11.79 -1.08 9.90
N ASN A 161 11.14 0.05 9.78
CA ASN A 161 9.70 0.10 9.55
C ASN A 161 9.36 1.28 8.65
N CYS A 162 8.16 1.26 8.10
CA CYS A 162 7.52 2.44 7.54
C CYS A 162 6.03 2.38 7.86
N THR A 163 5.42 3.54 7.96
CA THR A 163 3.99 3.70 8.20
C THR A 163 3.37 4.41 7.01
N ILE A 164 2.23 3.90 6.57
CA ILE A 164 1.37 4.55 5.60
C ILE A 164 0.10 5.03 6.30
N GLU A 165 -0.45 6.14 5.84
CA GLU A 165 -1.60 6.81 6.44
C GLU A 165 -2.83 6.64 5.58
N LYS A 166 -3.99 6.52 6.21
CA LYS A 166 -5.25 6.50 5.48
C LYS A 166 -5.49 7.85 4.84
N LYS A 167 -5.87 7.84 3.55
CA LYS A 167 -6.29 9.07 2.86
C LYS A 167 -7.54 9.63 3.54
N THR A 168 -7.42 10.82 4.09
CA THR A 168 -8.52 11.51 4.79
C THR A 168 -9.39 12.33 3.83
N ASP A 169 -8.83 12.71 2.67
CA ASP A 169 -9.44 13.62 1.70
C ASP A 169 -9.96 12.94 0.44
N VAL A 170 -10.05 11.59 0.43
CA VAL A 170 -10.69 10.90 -0.68
C VAL A 170 -12.20 10.91 -0.43
N GLU A 171 -12.82 12.01 -0.80
CA GLU A 171 -14.24 12.05 -1.02
C GLU A 171 -14.65 11.06 -2.14
N PHE A 172 -15.82 11.14 -2.59
CA PHE A 172 -16.26 10.36 -3.74
C PHE A 172 -15.67 10.94 -5.03
N SER A 173 -15.11 10.09 -5.90
CA SER A 173 -14.54 10.51 -7.18
C SER A 173 -14.95 9.57 -8.32
N ILE A 174 -14.92 10.09 -9.56
CA ILE A 174 -15.08 9.32 -10.78
C ILE A 174 -13.89 9.59 -11.71
N THR A 175 -13.34 8.54 -12.29
CA THR A 175 -12.31 8.63 -13.33
C THR A 175 -12.75 7.84 -14.56
N LYS A 176 -12.35 8.31 -15.76
CA LYS A 176 -12.60 7.62 -17.03
C LYS A 176 -11.27 7.23 -17.65
N SER A 177 -11.17 5.99 -18.11
CA SER A 177 -10.01 5.46 -18.83
C SER A 177 -10.46 4.53 -19.96
N ALA A 178 -9.53 4.11 -20.81
CA ALA A 178 -9.78 3.10 -21.84
C ALA A 178 -8.68 2.03 -21.76
N ASN A 179 -8.98 0.82 -22.27
CA ASN A 179 -8.00 -0.27 -22.35
C ASN A 179 -7.00 -0.10 -23.51
N VAL A 180 -7.25 0.86 -24.40
CA VAL A 180 -6.44 1.17 -25.59
C VAL A 180 -6.22 2.66 -25.72
N THR A 181 -5.17 3.06 -26.39
CA THR A 181 -4.88 4.46 -26.74
C THR A 181 -5.17 4.75 -28.22
N ASN A 182 -5.19 3.72 -29.06
CA ASN A 182 -5.54 3.80 -30.47
C ASN A 182 -6.47 2.64 -30.80
N VAL A 183 -7.42 2.86 -31.66
CA VAL A 183 -8.40 1.86 -32.09
C VAL A 183 -8.69 2.02 -33.59
N SER A 184 -8.79 0.91 -34.29
CA SER A 184 -9.19 0.89 -35.73
C SER A 184 -10.71 0.96 -35.88
N PRO A 185 -11.25 1.41 -37.02
CA PRO A 185 -12.69 1.35 -37.28
C PRO A 185 -13.24 -0.07 -37.06
N ASN A 186 -14.37 -0.18 -36.36
CA ASN A 186 -15.07 -1.41 -36.00
C ASN A 186 -14.29 -2.33 -35.03
N GLU A 187 -13.14 -1.91 -34.52
CA GLU A 187 -12.45 -2.61 -33.43
C GLU A 187 -13.12 -2.32 -32.09
N THR A 188 -13.47 -3.39 -31.37
CA THR A 188 -14.15 -3.28 -30.06
C THR A 188 -13.15 -2.97 -28.97
N PHE A 189 -13.46 -2.00 -28.13
CA PHE A 189 -12.66 -1.63 -26.97
C PHE A 189 -13.55 -1.25 -25.79
N ASN A 190 -12.93 -0.99 -24.64
CA ASN A 190 -13.62 -0.66 -23.41
C ASN A 190 -13.26 0.73 -22.89
N TYR A 191 -14.27 1.50 -22.50
CA TYR A 191 -14.13 2.57 -21.53
C TYR A 191 -14.44 2.05 -20.13
N TYR A 192 -13.69 2.51 -19.15
CA TYR A 192 -13.90 2.22 -17.74
C TYR A 192 -14.23 3.52 -17.01
N LEU A 193 -15.39 3.55 -16.35
CA LEU A 193 -15.76 4.59 -15.40
C LEU A 193 -15.54 4.00 -14.01
N THR A 194 -14.48 4.43 -13.35
CA THR A 194 -14.14 3.97 -11.99
C THR A 194 -14.64 4.97 -10.97
N LEU A 195 -15.62 4.56 -10.18
CA LEU A 195 -16.17 5.32 -9.06
C LEU A 195 -15.44 4.89 -7.79
N THR A 196 -14.78 5.80 -7.13
CA THR A 196 -14.02 5.53 -5.91
C THR A 196 -14.68 6.23 -4.73
N ASN A 197 -15.03 5.44 -3.72
CA ASN A 197 -15.57 5.92 -2.45
C ASN A 197 -14.48 5.82 -1.36
N GLY A 198 -13.86 6.94 -1.04
CA GLY A 198 -12.90 7.05 0.05
C GLY A 198 -13.53 7.33 1.41
N THR A 199 -14.85 7.43 1.49
CA THR A 199 -15.56 7.68 2.75
C THR A 199 -15.73 6.39 3.56
N ASN A 200 -16.07 6.52 4.84
CA ASN A 200 -16.29 5.38 5.74
C ASN A 200 -17.73 4.81 5.66
N THR A 201 -18.55 5.32 4.77
CA THR A 201 -19.94 4.88 4.56
C THR A 201 -20.18 4.54 3.09
N PRO A 202 -21.03 3.56 2.77
CA PRO A 202 -21.42 3.30 1.40
C PRO A 202 -22.07 4.53 0.75
N VAL A 203 -21.77 4.78 -0.52
CA VAL A 203 -22.37 5.86 -1.30
C VAL A 203 -23.31 5.27 -2.33
N THR A 204 -24.56 5.71 -2.30
CA THR A 204 -25.55 5.35 -3.34
C THR A 204 -25.46 6.33 -4.49
N ILE A 205 -25.38 5.83 -5.70
CA ILE A 205 -25.26 6.61 -6.93
C ILE A 205 -26.65 6.92 -7.46
N SER A 206 -26.98 8.19 -7.56
CA SER A 206 -28.23 8.62 -8.16
C SER A 206 -28.21 8.43 -9.66
N ASN A 207 -27.13 8.85 -10.34
CA ASN A 207 -26.89 8.62 -11.75
C ASN A 207 -25.41 8.77 -12.09
N ILE A 208 -24.99 8.11 -13.15
CA ILE A 208 -23.74 8.32 -13.86
C ILE A 208 -24.15 8.77 -15.27
N THR A 209 -23.60 9.89 -15.72
CA THR A 209 -23.84 10.36 -17.08
C THR A 209 -22.55 10.38 -17.87
N ASP A 210 -22.61 10.00 -19.14
CA ASP A 210 -21.47 10.02 -20.06
C ASP A 210 -21.92 10.50 -21.44
N ASN A 211 -21.24 11.52 -21.94
CA ASN A 211 -21.36 11.96 -23.33
C ASN A 211 -20.43 11.12 -24.19
N LEU A 212 -20.95 10.05 -24.77
CA LEU A 212 -20.19 9.23 -25.70
C LEU A 212 -20.02 9.97 -27.05
N PRO A 213 -18.88 9.80 -27.74
CA PRO A 213 -18.70 10.36 -29.07
C PRO A 213 -19.84 9.94 -30.01
N SER A 214 -20.24 10.82 -30.91
CA SER A 214 -21.41 10.62 -31.82
C SER A 214 -21.25 9.41 -32.75
N ASN A 215 -20.00 9.01 -33.05
CA ASN A 215 -19.66 7.83 -33.85
C ASN A 215 -19.31 6.59 -33.02
N PHE A 216 -19.53 6.63 -31.70
CA PHE A 216 -19.32 5.48 -30.83
C PHE A 216 -20.59 4.62 -30.76
N ASN A 217 -20.44 3.35 -31.10
CA ASN A 217 -21.52 2.37 -31.01
C ASN A 217 -21.37 1.57 -29.72
N LEU A 218 -22.25 1.80 -28.76
CA LEU A 218 -22.28 1.08 -27.49
C LEU A 218 -22.83 -0.34 -27.72
N VAL A 219 -22.04 -1.36 -27.37
CA VAL A 219 -22.40 -2.78 -27.50
C VAL A 219 -22.94 -3.33 -26.17
N SER A 220 -22.28 -3.02 -25.07
CA SER A 220 -22.71 -3.50 -23.75
C SER A 220 -22.22 -2.59 -22.62
N VAL A 221 -22.94 -2.67 -21.50
CA VAL A 221 -22.59 -2.04 -20.24
C VAL A 221 -22.50 -3.11 -19.17
N SER A 222 -21.43 -3.11 -18.39
CA SER A 222 -21.30 -4.01 -17.24
C SER A 222 -20.86 -3.28 -15.99
N LEU A 223 -21.17 -3.85 -14.82
CA LEU A 223 -20.93 -3.29 -13.50
C LEU A 223 -20.17 -4.29 -12.64
N LYS A 224 -19.05 -3.85 -12.10
CA LYS A 224 -18.28 -4.60 -11.11
C LYS A 224 -18.21 -3.80 -9.82
N ILE A 225 -18.80 -4.30 -8.74
CA ILE A 225 -18.78 -3.68 -7.41
C ILE A 225 -17.66 -4.33 -6.60
N ALA A 226 -16.70 -3.54 -6.17
CA ALA A 226 -15.52 -4.02 -5.44
C ALA A 226 -14.87 -5.24 -6.12
N ASP A 227 -14.65 -6.32 -5.37
CA ASP A 227 -14.12 -7.58 -5.90
C ASP A 227 -15.18 -8.55 -6.39
N GLY A 228 -16.43 -8.10 -6.47
CA GLY A 228 -17.53 -8.91 -6.96
C GLY A 228 -17.38 -9.28 -8.44
N PRO A 229 -18.28 -10.12 -8.96
CA PRO A 229 -18.29 -10.47 -10.38
C PRO A 229 -18.61 -9.25 -11.25
N ASN A 230 -18.17 -9.30 -12.50
CA ASN A 230 -18.57 -8.33 -13.51
C ASN A 230 -19.95 -8.73 -14.06
N ASN A 231 -20.99 -7.99 -13.70
CA ASN A 231 -22.36 -8.26 -14.07
C ASN A 231 -22.74 -7.39 -15.28
N GLN A 232 -23.20 -8.01 -16.36
CA GLN A 232 -23.72 -7.29 -17.50
C GLN A 232 -25.08 -6.67 -17.15
N LEU A 233 -25.27 -5.39 -17.47
CA LEU A 233 -26.52 -4.69 -17.33
C LEU A 233 -27.42 -4.97 -18.55
N ASN A 234 -28.72 -5.08 -18.32
CA ASN A 234 -29.71 -5.16 -19.39
C ASN A 234 -29.92 -3.79 -20.02
N SER A 235 -30.44 -3.74 -21.23
CA SER A 235 -30.76 -2.47 -21.91
C SER A 235 -31.82 -1.63 -21.20
N SER A 236 -32.59 -2.22 -20.28
CA SER A 236 -33.51 -1.53 -19.38
C SER A 236 -32.85 -0.85 -18.18
N ASP A 237 -31.60 -1.23 -17.85
CA ASP A 237 -30.89 -0.76 -16.65
C ASP A 237 -30.17 0.58 -16.89
N TYR A 238 -30.05 1.00 -18.14
CA TYR A 238 -29.49 2.27 -18.55
C TYR A 238 -30.30 2.91 -19.69
N THR A 239 -30.09 4.19 -19.93
CA THR A 239 -30.68 4.88 -21.11
C THR A 239 -29.59 5.48 -21.96
N LEU A 240 -29.74 5.33 -23.28
CA LEU A 240 -28.94 6.02 -24.29
C LEU A 240 -29.87 6.90 -25.09
N SER A 241 -29.79 8.22 -24.93
CA SER A 241 -30.70 9.19 -25.54
C SER A 241 -30.01 10.09 -26.55
N GLY A 242 -30.71 10.46 -27.57
CA GLY A 242 -30.33 11.49 -28.55
C GLY A 242 -28.96 11.26 -29.19
N THR A 243 -28.03 12.12 -28.88
CA THR A 243 -26.66 12.12 -29.41
C THR A 243 -25.69 11.36 -28.49
N ASN A 244 -26.00 10.09 -28.22
CA ASN A 244 -25.15 9.22 -27.40
C ASN A 244 -24.96 9.68 -25.93
N PHE A 245 -25.96 10.30 -25.33
CA PHE A 245 -25.97 10.63 -23.92
C PHE A 245 -26.41 9.41 -23.11
N LEU A 246 -25.44 8.81 -22.41
CA LEU A 246 -25.64 7.63 -21.56
C LEU A 246 -25.99 8.06 -20.13
N THR A 247 -27.00 7.43 -19.54
CA THR A 247 -27.35 7.56 -18.12
C THR A 247 -27.50 6.20 -17.48
N ILE A 248 -26.82 5.98 -16.34
CA ILE A 248 -26.79 4.74 -15.56
C ILE A 248 -27.01 5.08 -14.09
N PRO A 249 -27.93 4.43 -13.37
CA PRO A 249 -28.98 3.55 -13.87
C PRO A 249 -30.07 4.33 -14.62
N SER A 250 -30.91 3.61 -15.33
CA SER A 250 -32.19 4.15 -15.80
C SER A 250 -33.12 4.37 -14.61
N PHE A 251 -34.27 5.03 -14.83
CA PHE A 251 -35.27 5.26 -13.76
C PHE A 251 -35.77 3.95 -13.11
N SER A 252 -35.75 2.84 -13.81
CA SER A 252 -36.12 1.50 -13.35
C SER A 252 -34.93 0.55 -13.16
N GLY A 253 -33.71 1.06 -13.31
CA GLY A 253 -32.49 0.27 -13.22
C GLY A 253 -32.07 -0.04 -11.78
N PRO A 254 -31.02 -0.85 -11.62
CA PRO A 254 -30.55 -1.28 -10.29
C PRO A 254 -29.99 -0.11 -9.48
N ILE A 255 -30.16 -0.16 -8.17
CA ILE A 255 -29.49 0.77 -7.27
C ILE A 255 -27.99 0.43 -7.28
N ILE A 256 -27.16 1.37 -7.70
CA ILE A 256 -25.70 1.24 -7.66
C ILE A 256 -25.19 1.81 -6.35
N THR A 257 -24.53 0.97 -5.57
CA THR A 257 -23.90 1.38 -4.32
C THR A 257 -22.41 1.11 -4.40
N VAL A 258 -21.60 2.13 -4.11
CA VAL A 258 -20.15 1.99 -3.97
C VAL A 258 -19.85 1.77 -2.49
N PRO A 259 -19.34 0.59 -2.08
CA PRO A 259 -19.06 0.31 -0.69
C PRO A 259 -18.05 1.30 -0.09
N ALA A 260 -18.07 1.44 1.23
CA ALA A 260 -17.10 2.27 1.95
C ALA A 260 -15.67 1.82 1.63
N GLN A 261 -14.76 2.78 1.43
CA GLN A 261 -13.34 2.54 1.17
C GLN A 261 -13.10 1.56 0.00
N SER A 262 -13.91 1.67 -1.07
CA SER A 262 -13.91 0.72 -2.19
C SER A 262 -14.14 1.44 -3.52
N SER A 263 -14.10 0.68 -4.60
CA SER A 263 -14.38 1.17 -5.94
C SER A 263 -15.43 0.31 -6.64
N THR A 264 -16.15 0.94 -7.55
CA THR A 264 -17.08 0.28 -8.48
C THR A 264 -16.69 0.68 -9.89
N VAL A 265 -16.62 -0.28 -10.79
CA VAL A 265 -16.24 -0.05 -12.19
C VAL A 265 -17.43 -0.30 -13.10
N VAL A 266 -17.80 0.70 -13.89
CA VAL A 266 -18.70 0.53 -15.03
C VAL A 266 -17.85 0.40 -16.27
N THR A 267 -18.04 -0.69 -17.01
CA THR A 267 -17.37 -0.93 -18.29
C THR A 267 -18.34 -0.71 -19.44
N LEU A 268 -17.96 0.17 -20.34
CA LEU A 268 -18.69 0.45 -21.57
C LEU A 268 -17.92 -0.18 -22.73
N THR A 269 -18.46 -1.24 -23.32
CA THR A 269 -17.86 -1.90 -24.48
C THR A 269 -18.48 -1.37 -25.76
N GLY A 270 -17.68 -1.00 -26.73
CA GLY A 270 -18.17 -0.48 -28.01
C GLY A 270 -17.06 -0.33 -29.04
N TYR A 271 -17.40 0.29 -30.16
CA TYR A 271 -16.49 0.53 -31.29
C TYR A 271 -16.85 1.83 -32.00
N PHE A 272 -15.92 2.36 -32.77
CA PHE A 272 -16.15 3.47 -33.70
C PHE A 272 -16.39 2.96 -35.11
N ASN A 273 -17.36 3.59 -35.83
CA ASN A 273 -17.54 3.36 -37.26
C ASN A 273 -16.43 4.03 -38.08
#